data_e33ce49c74ab4c4cb78919c2729da2f6
#
_entry.id   e33ce49c74ab4c4cb78919c2729da2f6
#
_cell.length_a   1.000
_cell.length_b   1.000
_cell.length_c   1.000
_cell.angle_alpha   90.00
_cell.angle_beta   90.00
_cell.angle_gamma   90.00
#
_symmetry.space_group_name_H-M   'P 1'
#
loop_
_entity.id
_entity.type
_entity.pdbx_description
1 polymer ?
#
loop_
_entity_poly.entity_id
_entity_poly.type
_entity_poly.pdbx_seq_one_letter_code
_entity_poly.pdbx_strand_id
1 'polypeptide(L)'
;MSLFEELIEGKKKDKQIVKSFETKETLSDQIFEEQKKGHFVMREDIRKKLLEISDDFVESFGVDFFIHDVVLTGSLANYNWSQYSDVDLHIIIDFEESKYEMELLKEFFDAKKNVWNEKHNIKIKGFDVEVYVQDISEDHISSGVYSILHGKWVIEPKKEEPNIDDRKILEKGEEYGKKIDKLVSIGIKKDTMTHIEGLRKKIKEFRQSGLETGGEYSYENLTFKLLRRNGYIQKLLRLKTALTDKKLSVAQ
;
A
#
# COMPACT_ATOMS: atom_id res chain seq x y z
N MET A 1 28.34 2.75 -14.96
CA MET A 1 27.13 3.12 -15.71
C MET A 1 27.18 4.63 -15.93
N SER A 2 27.00 5.12 -17.13
CA SER A 2 27.01 6.57 -17.37
C SER A 2 25.69 7.19 -16.90
N LEU A 3 25.69 8.50 -16.62
CA LEU A 3 24.48 9.25 -16.25
C LEU A 3 23.37 9.09 -17.31
N PHE A 4 23.75 8.94 -18.56
CA PHE A 4 22.83 8.72 -19.68
C PHE A 4 22.18 7.33 -19.64
N GLU A 5 22.94 6.29 -19.30
CA GLU A 5 22.42 4.93 -19.13
C GLU A 5 21.44 4.85 -17.94
N GLU A 6 21.75 5.50 -16.81
CA GLU A 6 20.87 5.57 -15.65
C GLU A 6 19.54 6.28 -15.98
N LEU A 7 19.57 7.35 -16.77
CA LEU A 7 18.36 8.06 -17.22
C LEU A 7 17.49 7.21 -18.14
N ILE A 8 18.10 6.44 -19.05
CA ILE A 8 17.36 5.54 -19.96
C ILE A 8 16.73 4.39 -19.16
N GLU A 9 17.47 3.80 -18.24
CA GLU A 9 17.00 2.72 -17.39
C GLU A 9 15.86 3.18 -16.46
N GLY A 10 15.97 4.37 -15.89
CA GLY A 10 14.91 5.00 -15.10
C GLY A 10 13.62 5.19 -15.90
N LYS A 11 13.71 5.76 -17.11
CA LYS A 11 12.54 5.94 -17.99
C LYS A 11 11.92 4.61 -18.45
N LYS A 12 12.72 3.58 -18.65
CA LYS A 12 12.24 2.23 -19.01
C LYS A 12 11.48 1.61 -17.82
N LYS A 13 12.00 1.76 -16.62
CA LYS A 13 11.35 1.32 -15.38
C LYS A 13 10.02 2.03 -15.15
N ASP A 14 9.97 3.36 -15.33
CA ASP A 14 8.74 4.14 -15.18
C ASP A 14 7.64 3.64 -16.13
N LYS A 15 7.97 3.41 -17.40
CA LYS A 15 7.04 2.84 -18.38
C LYS A 15 6.55 1.45 -17.99
N GLN A 16 7.42 0.59 -17.46
CA GLN A 16 7.02 -0.74 -16.98
C GLN A 16 6.06 -0.65 -15.78
N ILE A 17 6.32 0.29 -14.87
CA ILE A 17 5.43 0.52 -13.72
C ILE A 17 4.06 1.01 -14.20
N VAL A 18 4.01 2.00 -15.10
CA VAL A 18 2.75 2.54 -15.59
C VAL A 18 1.98 1.46 -16.37
N LYS A 19 2.63 0.69 -17.21
CA LYS A 19 1.99 -0.46 -17.89
C LYS A 19 1.44 -1.52 -16.94
N SER A 20 1.99 -1.62 -15.73
CA SER A 20 1.50 -2.56 -14.72
C SER A 20 0.18 -2.14 -14.06
N PHE A 21 -0.32 -0.94 -14.34
CA PHE A 21 -1.64 -0.46 -13.88
C PHE A 21 -2.81 -0.96 -14.74
N GLU A 22 -2.51 -1.52 -15.93
CA GLU A 22 -3.52 -2.16 -16.77
C GLU A 22 -4.23 -3.30 -16.03
N THR A 23 -5.55 -3.37 -16.18
CA THR A 23 -6.38 -4.44 -15.62
C THR A 23 -6.00 -5.78 -16.26
N LYS A 24 -5.98 -6.84 -15.46
CA LYS A 24 -5.71 -8.21 -15.89
C LYS A 24 -6.98 -8.91 -16.33
N GLU A 25 -6.83 -9.95 -17.15
CA GLU A 25 -7.97 -10.77 -17.58
C GLU A 25 -8.52 -11.66 -16.47
N THR A 26 -7.64 -12.08 -15.54
CA THR A 26 -7.96 -12.98 -14.43
C THR A 26 -7.39 -12.45 -13.12
N LEU A 27 -7.89 -12.93 -12.00
CA LEU A 27 -7.22 -12.76 -10.71
C LEU A 27 -5.85 -13.46 -10.73
N SER A 28 -4.99 -13.15 -9.76
CA SER A 28 -3.67 -13.76 -9.66
C SER A 28 -3.80 -15.28 -9.43
N ASP A 29 -3.28 -16.07 -10.36
CA ASP A 29 -3.24 -17.54 -10.27
C ASP A 29 -2.32 -18.05 -9.16
N GLN A 30 -1.44 -17.20 -8.65
CA GLN A 30 -0.60 -17.48 -7.49
C GLN A 30 -1.39 -17.48 -6.17
N ILE A 31 -2.48 -16.70 -6.11
CA ILE A 31 -3.32 -16.50 -4.91
C ILE A 31 -4.64 -17.24 -5.04
N PHE A 32 -5.25 -17.22 -6.21
CA PHE A 32 -6.56 -17.81 -6.48
C PHE A 32 -6.47 -18.93 -7.53
N GLU A 33 -7.42 -19.83 -7.49
CA GLU A 33 -7.67 -20.81 -8.54
C GLU A 33 -9.09 -20.65 -9.09
N GLU A 34 -9.25 -20.78 -10.38
CA GLU A 34 -10.56 -20.74 -11.03
C GLU A 34 -11.18 -22.15 -11.00
N GLN A 35 -12.19 -22.34 -10.15
CA GLN A 35 -12.90 -23.62 -10.04
C GLN A 35 -13.95 -23.80 -11.15
N LYS A 36 -14.61 -22.70 -11.55
CA LYS A 36 -15.53 -22.62 -12.66
C LYS A 36 -15.34 -21.27 -13.32
N LYS A 37 -15.71 -21.15 -14.61
CA LYS A 37 -15.58 -19.92 -15.38
C LYS A 37 -16.07 -18.69 -14.60
N GLY A 38 -15.14 -17.81 -14.24
CA GLY A 38 -15.40 -16.59 -13.49
C GLY A 38 -15.54 -16.77 -11.97
N HIS A 39 -15.48 -18.01 -11.44
CA HIS A 39 -15.55 -18.25 -10.00
C HIS A 39 -14.18 -18.61 -9.43
N PHE A 40 -13.60 -17.69 -8.69
CA PHE A 40 -12.27 -17.78 -8.10
C PHE A 40 -12.36 -18.08 -6.62
N VAL A 41 -11.54 -19.02 -6.16
CA VAL A 41 -11.39 -19.38 -4.74
C VAL A 41 -9.91 -19.27 -4.37
N MET A 42 -9.62 -18.78 -3.17
CA MET A 42 -8.24 -18.70 -2.69
C MET A 42 -7.65 -20.11 -2.57
N ARG A 43 -6.41 -20.27 -3.04
CA ARG A 43 -5.67 -21.54 -2.93
C ARG A 43 -5.50 -21.91 -1.46
N GLU A 44 -5.76 -23.16 -1.13
CA GLU A 44 -5.81 -23.62 0.26
C GLU A 44 -4.45 -23.49 0.98
N ASP A 45 -3.33 -23.68 0.28
CA ASP A 45 -1.98 -23.47 0.81
C ASP A 45 -1.75 -22.00 1.20
N ILE A 46 -2.25 -21.06 0.40
CA ILE A 46 -2.18 -19.63 0.67
C ILE A 46 -3.09 -19.28 1.84
N ARG A 47 -4.33 -19.74 1.81
CA ARG A 47 -5.32 -19.48 2.86
C ARG A 47 -4.79 -19.89 4.24
N LYS A 48 -4.26 -21.12 4.37
CA LYS A 48 -3.67 -21.60 5.62
C LYS A 48 -2.52 -20.72 6.10
N LYS A 49 -1.63 -20.33 5.18
CA LYS A 49 -0.48 -19.51 5.53
C LYS A 49 -0.87 -18.10 5.98
N LEU A 50 -1.90 -17.51 5.36
CA LEU A 50 -2.40 -16.20 5.77
C LEU A 50 -3.09 -16.24 7.14
N LEU A 51 -3.79 -17.34 7.48
CA LEU A 51 -4.32 -17.54 8.83
C LEU A 51 -3.20 -17.67 9.87
N GLU A 52 -2.15 -18.46 9.59
CA GLU A 52 -0.98 -18.55 10.49
C GLU A 52 -0.34 -17.17 10.75
N ILE A 53 -0.20 -16.35 9.69
CA ILE A 53 0.35 -14.98 9.83
C ILE A 53 -0.58 -14.11 10.68
N SER A 54 -1.90 -14.25 10.51
CA SER A 54 -2.89 -13.53 11.31
C SER A 54 -2.81 -13.88 12.78
N ASP A 55 -2.69 -15.18 13.08
CA ASP A 55 -2.60 -15.68 14.45
C ASP A 55 -1.33 -15.14 15.14
N ASP A 56 -0.16 -15.23 14.49
CA ASP A 56 1.09 -14.68 14.99
C ASP A 56 1.02 -13.16 15.25
N PHE A 57 0.35 -12.43 14.35
CA PHE A 57 0.17 -10.99 14.52
C PHE A 57 -0.74 -10.67 15.71
N VAL A 58 -1.87 -11.39 15.85
CA VAL A 58 -2.82 -11.22 16.96
C VAL A 58 -2.16 -11.57 18.29
N GLU A 59 -1.36 -12.63 18.37
CA GLU A 59 -0.59 -12.99 19.57
C GLU A 59 0.33 -11.84 20.00
N SER A 60 0.85 -11.04 19.06
CA SER A 60 1.70 -9.89 19.35
C SER A 60 0.97 -8.76 20.11
N PHE A 61 -0.36 -8.75 20.15
CA PHE A 61 -1.11 -7.70 20.85
C PHE A 61 -0.88 -7.74 22.36
N GLY A 62 -0.73 -8.94 22.94
CA GLY A 62 -0.57 -9.14 24.37
C GLY A 62 -1.86 -8.92 25.16
N VAL A 63 -2.98 -8.80 24.48
CA VAL A 63 -4.35 -8.73 24.99
C VAL A 63 -5.27 -9.46 24.02
N ASP A 64 -6.33 -10.05 24.56
CA ASP A 64 -7.27 -10.83 23.75
C ASP A 64 -8.33 -9.91 23.14
N PHE A 65 -8.57 -10.11 21.85
CA PHE A 65 -9.67 -9.52 21.10
C PHE A 65 -10.43 -10.61 20.35
N PHE A 66 -11.74 -10.43 20.21
CA PHE A 66 -12.53 -11.30 19.34
C PHE A 66 -12.30 -10.91 17.86
N ILE A 67 -11.85 -11.87 17.07
CA ILE A 67 -11.61 -11.69 15.64
C ILE A 67 -12.87 -12.06 14.89
N HIS A 68 -13.52 -11.10 14.26
CA HIS A 68 -14.74 -11.31 13.48
C HIS A 68 -14.44 -11.92 12.12
N ASP A 69 -13.39 -11.46 11.46
CA ASP A 69 -12.93 -12.02 10.18
C ASP A 69 -11.44 -11.70 9.95
N VAL A 70 -10.86 -12.40 9.01
CA VAL A 70 -9.56 -12.11 8.42
C VAL A 70 -9.79 -12.01 6.92
N VAL A 71 -9.49 -10.85 6.31
CA VAL A 71 -9.80 -10.61 4.91
C VAL A 71 -8.58 -10.22 4.09
N LEU A 72 -8.55 -10.67 2.84
CA LEU A 72 -7.65 -10.16 1.81
C LEU A 72 -8.38 -9.04 1.06
N THR A 73 -7.72 -7.90 0.93
CA THR A 73 -8.19 -6.74 0.16
C THR A 73 -7.14 -6.28 -0.85
N GLY A 74 -7.26 -5.07 -1.34
CA GLY A 74 -6.27 -4.45 -2.20
C GLY A 74 -6.19 -5.05 -3.60
N SER A 75 -5.08 -4.81 -4.28
CA SER A 75 -4.94 -5.16 -5.69
C SER A 75 -4.90 -6.66 -5.95
N LEU A 76 -4.40 -7.48 -5.01
CA LEU A 76 -4.39 -8.95 -5.16
C LEU A 76 -5.79 -9.57 -5.05
N ALA A 77 -6.73 -8.90 -4.39
CA ALA A 77 -8.14 -9.29 -4.37
C ALA A 77 -8.94 -8.74 -5.57
N ASN A 78 -8.26 -8.15 -6.55
CA ASN A 78 -8.86 -7.46 -7.70
C ASN A 78 -8.12 -7.77 -9.01
N TYR A 79 -8.64 -7.27 -10.13
CA TYR A 79 -8.05 -7.44 -11.45
C TYR A 79 -6.91 -6.46 -11.77
N ASN A 80 -6.56 -5.55 -10.86
CA ASN A 80 -5.46 -4.58 -11.02
C ASN A 80 -4.15 -5.01 -10.33
N TRP A 81 -4.02 -6.30 -10.05
CA TRP A 81 -2.80 -6.86 -9.49
C TRP A 81 -1.62 -6.78 -10.46
N SER A 82 -0.42 -6.76 -9.91
CA SER A 82 0.84 -6.78 -10.66
C SER A 82 1.97 -7.33 -9.79
N GLN A 83 3.16 -7.48 -10.36
CA GLN A 83 4.37 -7.85 -9.61
C GLN A 83 4.76 -6.87 -8.48
N TYR A 84 4.13 -5.69 -8.44
CA TYR A 84 4.34 -4.67 -7.40
C TYR A 84 3.21 -4.65 -6.38
N SER A 85 2.31 -5.62 -6.41
CA SER A 85 1.22 -5.75 -5.43
C SER A 85 1.75 -6.27 -4.11
N ASP A 86 1.09 -5.86 -3.04
CA ASP A 86 1.27 -6.38 -1.70
C ASP A 86 0.07 -7.26 -1.33
N VAL A 87 0.23 -8.16 -0.37
CA VAL A 87 -0.87 -8.90 0.27
C VAL A 87 -1.39 -8.03 1.39
N ASP A 88 -2.50 -7.34 1.15
CA ASP A 88 -3.17 -6.50 2.15
C ASP A 88 -4.07 -7.38 3.04
N LEU A 89 -3.55 -7.77 4.20
CA LEU A 89 -4.20 -8.68 5.16
C LEU A 89 -4.83 -7.86 6.28
N HIS A 90 -6.17 -7.87 6.37
CA HIS A 90 -6.90 -7.12 7.39
C HIS A 90 -7.51 -8.05 8.42
N ILE A 91 -7.27 -7.76 9.69
CA ILE A 91 -7.89 -8.41 10.85
C ILE A 91 -9.08 -7.54 11.25
N ILE A 92 -10.28 -8.11 11.19
CA ILE A 92 -11.52 -7.40 11.49
C ILE A 92 -11.89 -7.61 12.96
N ILE A 93 -11.98 -6.53 13.69
CA ILE A 93 -12.29 -6.50 15.12
C ILE A 93 -13.44 -5.51 15.34
N ASP A 94 -14.32 -5.79 16.28
CA ASP A 94 -15.33 -4.83 16.75
C ASP A 94 -14.73 -3.99 17.88
N PHE A 95 -14.51 -2.71 17.63
CA PHE A 95 -13.94 -1.81 18.63
C PHE A 95 -14.96 -1.42 19.69
N GLU A 96 -16.26 -1.50 19.40
CA GLU A 96 -17.33 -1.20 20.36
C GLU A 96 -17.47 -2.30 21.41
N GLU A 97 -17.16 -3.56 21.09
CA GLU A 97 -17.13 -4.66 22.05
C GLU A 97 -15.97 -4.55 23.06
N SER A 98 -15.01 -3.68 22.81
CA SER A 98 -13.87 -3.51 23.68
C SER A 98 -14.18 -2.60 24.88
N LYS A 99 -13.38 -2.73 25.95
CA LYS A 99 -13.44 -1.85 27.13
C LYS A 99 -12.70 -0.53 26.94
N TYR A 100 -12.07 -0.33 25.78
CA TYR A 100 -11.17 0.77 25.50
C TYR A 100 -11.84 1.78 24.57
N GLU A 101 -11.44 3.04 24.68
CA GLU A 101 -11.90 4.08 23.76
C GLU A 101 -11.42 3.81 22.33
N MET A 102 -12.29 4.04 21.36
CA MET A 102 -12.04 3.75 19.93
C MET A 102 -10.77 4.44 19.42
N GLU A 103 -10.54 5.69 19.82
CA GLU A 103 -9.36 6.46 19.39
C GLU A 103 -8.07 5.83 19.92
N LEU A 104 -8.08 5.37 21.18
CA LEU A 104 -6.96 4.65 21.78
C LEU A 104 -6.68 3.32 21.06
N LEU A 105 -7.73 2.59 20.71
CA LEU A 105 -7.58 1.33 19.95
C LEU A 105 -6.98 1.56 18.57
N LYS A 106 -7.41 2.59 17.86
CA LYS A 106 -6.83 2.95 16.54
C LYS A 106 -5.34 3.24 16.67
N GLU A 107 -4.93 4.06 17.63
CA GLU A 107 -3.52 4.35 17.88
C GLU A 107 -2.73 3.09 18.28
N PHE A 108 -3.30 2.25 19.14
CA PHE A 108 -2.68 1.00 19.58
C PHE A 108 -2.44 0.05 18.38
N PHE A 109 -3.48 -0.20 17.57
CA PHE A 109 -3.36 -1.11 16.43
C PHE A 109 -2.48 -0.55 15.33
N ASP A 110 -2.50 0.77 15.09
CA ASP A 110 -1.58 1.40 14.15
C ASP A 110 -0.13 1.28 14.62
N ALA A 111 0.15 1.43 15.90
CA ALA A 111 1.48 1.21 16.45
C ALA A 111 1.92 -0.26 16.32
N LYS A 112 1.04 -1.22 16.65
CA LYS A 112 1.30 -2.66 16.52
C LYS A 112 1.58 -3.06 15.08
N LYS A 113 0.74 -2.62 14.14
CA LYS A 113 0.92 -2.82 12.70
C LYS A 113 2.28 -2.29 12.22
N ASN A 114 2.64 -1.06 12.58
CA ASN A 114 3.90 -0.45 12.16
C ASN A 114 5.10 -1.24 12.66
N VAL A 115 5.09 -1.62 13.95
CA VAL A 115 6.17 -2.43 14.54
C VAL A 115 6.26 -3.81 13.89
N TRP A 116 5.12 -4.45 13.62
CA TRP A 116 5.09 -5.77 12.98
C TRP A 116 5.63 -5.70 11.56
N ASN A 117 5.07 -4.84 10.72
CA ASN A 117 5.46 -4.70 9.32
C ASN A 117 6.93 -4.22 9.14
N GLU A 118 7.49 -3.49 10.12
CA GLU A 118 8.91 -3.15 10.13
C GLU A 118 9.83 -4.33 10.52
N LYS A 119 9.38 -5.17 11.45
CA LYS A 119 10.20 -6.30 11.96
C LYS A 119 10.20 -7.51 11.04
N HIS A 120 9.12 -7.71 10.29
CA HIS A 120 8.93 -8.90 9.48
C HIS A 120 9.04 -8.58 7.98
N ASN A 121 9.67 -9.49 7.25
CA ASN A 121 9.75 -9.47 5.79
C ASN A 121 9.12 -10.76 5.26
N ILE A 122 7.81 -10.87 5.47
CA ILE A 122 7.05 -12.08 5.10
C ILE A 122 6.58 -11.93 3.65
N LYS A 123 6.76 -13.00 2.88
CA LYS A 123 6.34 -13.04 1.47
C LYS A 123 5.46 -14.25 1.18
N ILE A 124 4.39 -14.01 0.44
CA ILE A 124 3.51 -15.05 -0.12
C ILE A 124 3.67 -15.02 -1.65
N LYS A 125 4.23 -16.09 -2.22
CA LYS A 125 4.51 -16.18 -3.68
C LYS A 125 5.29 -14.99 -4.24
N GLY A 126 6.16 -14.38 -3.42
CA GLY A 126 6.96 -13.21 -3.80
C GLY A 126 6.33 -11.85 -3.50
N PHE A 127 5.04 -11.80 -3.15
CA PHE A 127 4.37 -10.58 -2.69
C PHE A 127 4.66 -10.32 -1.21
N ASP A 128 4.99 -9.09 -0.86
CA ASP A 128 5.15 -8.67 0.52
C ASP A 128 3.80 -8.71 1.25
N VAL A 129 3.79 -9.16 2.51
CA VAL A 129 2.58 -9.20 3.33
C VAL A 129 2.57 -8.00 4.26
N GLU A 130 1.51 -7.19 4.17
CA GLU A 130 1.24 -6.09 5.09
C GLU A 130 -0.02 -6.42 5.90
N VAL A 131 0.09 -6.39 7.23
CA VAL A 131 -1.04 -6.66 8.12
C VAL A 131 -1.64 -5.35 8.63
N TYR A 132 -2.97 -5.34 8.78
CA TYR A 132 -3.75 -4.20 9.27
C TYR A 132 -4.80 -4.68 10.27
N VAL A 133 -5.22 -3.82 11.19
CA VAL A 133 -6.44 -4.01 11.97
C VAL A 133 -7.47 -3.00 11.49
N GLN A 134 -8.69 -3.46 11.31
CA GLN A 134 -9.81 -2.65 10.83
C GLN A 134 -11.02 -2.87 11.74
N ASP A 135 -11.69 -1.79 12.10
CA ASP A 135 -12.96 -1.86 12.81
C ASP A 135 -14.06 -2.43 11.90
N ILE A 136 -14.92 -3.27 12.46
CA ILE A 136 -16.02 -3.89 11.70
C ILE A 136 -16.99 -2.86 11.11
N SER A 137 -17.10 -1.68 11.71
CA SER A 137 -17.94 -0.58 11.22
C SER A 137 -17.32 0.21 10.08
N GLU A 138 -16.03 0.01 9.79
CA GLU A 138 -15.36 0.70 8.70
C GLU A 138 -15.69 0.05 7.35
N ASP A 139 -16.15 0.88 6.40
CA ASP A 139 -16.45 0.42 5.05
C ASP A 139 -15.19 -0.11 4.33
N HIS A 140 -15.32 -1.22 3.64
CA HIS A 140 -14.29 -1.69 2.73
C HIS A 140 -14.23 -0.80 1.48
N ILE A 141 -13.14 -0.06 1.34
CA ILE A 141 -12.91 0.80 0.15
C ILE A 141 -12.54 -0.05 -1.08
N SER A 142 -12.05 -1.28 -0.87
CA SER A 142 -11.67 -2.19 -1.96
C SER A 142 -12.87 -2.73 -2.71
N SER A 143 -12.79 -2.80 -4.03
CA SER A 143 -13.82 -3.39 -4.90
C SER A 143 -13.86 -4.92 -4.85
N GLY A 144 -12.86 -5.57 -4.25
CA GLY A 144 -12.80 -7.01 -3.98
C GLY A 144 -12.35 -7.25 -2.53
N VAL A 145 -13.12 -8.08 -1.80
CA VAL A 145 -12.82 -8.47 -0.41
C VAL A 145 -13.08 -9.96 -0.26
N TYR A 146 -12.05 -10.72 0.07
CA TYR A 146 -12.12 -12.16 0.29
C TYR A 146 -11.95 -12.49 1.76
N SER A 147 -12.96 -13.11 2.37
CA SER A 147 -12.85 -13.67 3.73
C SER A 147 -11.95 -14.90 3.72
N ILE A 148 -10.80 -14.78 4.35
CA ILE A 148 -9.84 -15.87 4.52
C ILE A 148 -10.36 -16.85 5.57
N LEU A 149 -10.95 -16.30 6.65
CA LEU A 149 -11.50 -17.10 7.75
C LEU A 149 -12.63 -18.03 7.25
N HIS A 150 -13.53 -17.49 6.41
CA HIS A 150 -14.68 -18.25 5.91
C HIS A 150 -14.48 -18.87 4.52
N GLY A 151 -13.37 -18.57 3.83
CA GLY A 151 -13.03 -19.15 2.52
C GLY A 151 -14.00 -18.70 1.40
N LYS A 152 -14.51 -17.47 1.43
CA LYS A 152 -15.50 -16.97 0.47
C LYS A 152 -15.32 -15.47 0.20
N TRP A 153 -15.85 -15.01 -0.92
CA TRP A 153 -15.97 -13.59 -1.21
C TRP A 153 -17.00 -12.91 -0.30
N VAL A 154 -16.60 -11.80 0.30
CA VAL A 154 -17.49 -10.83 0.95
C VAL A 154 -17.98 -9.83 -0.10
N ILE A 155 -17.05 -9.35 -0.94
CA ILE A 155 -17.31 -8.52 -2.11
C ILE A 155 -16.56 -9.14 -3.28
N GLU A 156 -17.28 -9.63 -4.28
CA GLU A 156 -16.66 -10.16 -5.50
C GLU A 156 -16.09 -9.01 -6.35
N PRO A 157 -14.83 -9.11 -6.80
CA PRO A 157 -14.22 -8.07 -7.59
C PRO A 157 -14.87 -7.95 -8.96
N LYS A 158 -15.07 -6.72 -9.42
CA LYS A 158 -15.55 -6.44 -10.76
C LYS A 158 -14.42 -6.00 -11.65
N LYS A 159 -14.34 -6.60 -12.85
CA LYS A 159 -13.37 -6.17 -13.86
C LYS A 159 -13.78 -4.81 -14.40
N GLU A 160 -12.91 -3.84 -14.26
CA GLU A 160 -13.09 -2.51 -14.83
C GLU A 160 -12.12 -2.33 -16.01
N GLU A 161 -12.50 -1.52 -16.99
CA GLU A 161 -11.65 -1.12 -18.10
C GLU A 161 -11.38 0.39 -18.01
N PRO A 162 -10.48 0.81 -17.13
CA PRO A 162 -10.22 2.22 -16.91
C PRO A 162 -9.48 2.82 -18.10
N ASN A 163 -9.83 4.05 -18.45
CA ASN A 163 -9.08 4.82 -19.42
C ASN A 163 -7.85 5.48 -18.75
N ILE A 164 -6.70 4.82 -18.86
CA ILE A 164 -5.45 5.26 -18.24
C ILE A 164 -4.65 6.11 -19.22
N ASP A 165 -4.36 7.35 -18.87
CA ASP A 165 -3.46 8.24 -19.64
C ASP A 165 -2.01 8.10 -19.14
N ASP A 166 -1.32 7.11 -19.68
CA ASP A 166 0.07 6.79 -19.34
C ASP A 166 1.00 8.00 -19.47
N ARG A 167 0.77 8.83 -20.48
CA ARG A 167 1.61 10.00 -20.76
C ARG A 167 1.51 11.03 -19.63
N LYS A 168 0.30 11.35 -19.20
CA LYS A 168 0.09 12.30 -18.09
C LYS A 168 0.68 11.79 -16.79
N ILE A 169 0.53 10.48 -16.51
CA ILE A 169 1.10 9.85 -15.31
C ILE A 169 2.63 9.98 -15.32
N LEU A 170 3.27 9.66 -16.44
CA LEU A 170 4.73 9.75 -16.59
C LEU A 170 5.22 11.20 -16.46
N GLU A 171 4.59 12.15 -17.13
CA GLU A 171 4.95 13.58 -17.07
C GLU A 171 4.85 14.13 -15.63
N LYS A 172 3.76 13.80 -14.92
CA LYS A 172 3.56 14.25 -13.54
C LYS A 172 4.47 13.54 -12.54
N GLY A 173 4.69 12.26 -12.75
CA GLY A 173 5.67 11.48 -11.98
C GLY A 173 7.07 12.07 -12.09
N GLU A 174 7.51 12.41 -13.31
CA GLU A 174 8.80 13.06 -13.56
C GLU A 174 8.87 14.46 -12.90
N GLU A 175 7.79 15.25 -12.96
CA GLU A 175 7.71 16.56 -12.31
C GLU A 175 7.93 16.46 -10.80
N TYR A 176 7.22 15.56 -10.13
CA TYR A 176 7.37 15.34 -8.68
C TYR A 176 8.72 14.71 -8.34
N GLY A 177 9.18 13.74 -9.14
CA GLY A 177 10.50 13.11 -8.98
C GLY A 177 11.62 14.15 -8.97
N LYS A 178 11.65 15.05 -9.96
CA LYS A 178 12.62 16.14 -10.03
C LYS A 178 12.58 17.08 -8.82
N LYS A 179 11.37 17.37 -8.29
CA LYS A 179 11.22 18.20 -7.07
C LYS A 179 11.82 17.48 -5.85
N ILE A 180 11.58 16.19 -5.73
CA ILE A 180 12.11 15.38 -4.63
C ILE A 180 13.64 15.27 -4.74
N ASP A 181 14.16 14.92 -5.90
CA ASP A 181 15.61 14.81 -6.11
C ASP A 181 16.32 16.14 -5.87
N LYS A 182 15.72 17.27 -6.25
CA LYS A 182 16.22 18.60 -5.91
C LYS A 182 16.28 18.84 -4.40
N LEU A 183 15.25 18.45 -3.64
CA LEU A 183 15.29 18.58 -2.18
C LEU A 183 16.35 17.69 -1.55
N VAL A 184 16.51 16.46 -2.04
CA VAL A 184 17.56 15.54 -1.59
C VAL A 184 18.95 16.11 -1.89
N SER A 185 19.18 16.71 -3.07
CA SER A 185 20.47 17.29 -3.44
C SER A 185 20.82 18.56 -2.63
N ILE A 186 19.81 19.34 -2.23
CA ILE A 186 20.00 20.50 -1.34
C ILE A 186 20.44 20.04 0.05
N GLY A 187 19.99 18.85 0.47
CA GLY A 187 20.32 18.25 1.75
C GLY A 187 19.78 19.04 2.94
N ILE A 188 20.52 18.99 4.06
CA ILE A 188 20.07 19.53 5.35
C ILE A 188 20.41 21.03 5.44
N LYS A 189 19.47 21.91 5.08
CA LYS A 189 19.51 23.35 5.24
C LYS A 189 18.34 23.86 6.08
N LYS A 190 18.40 25.13 6.55
CA LYS A 190 17.45 25.72 7.50
C LYS A 190 15.97 25.57 7.08
N ASP A 191 15.64 25.75 5.80
CA ASP A 191 14.26 25.75 5.31
C ASP A 191 13.84 24.44 4.62
N THR A 192 14.73 23.42 4.59
CA THR A 192 14.47 22.17 3.87
C THR A 192 13.28 21.42 4.46
N MET A 193 13.10 21.45 5.79
CA MET A 193 11.96 20.79 6.47
C MET A 193 10.62 21.34 5.98
N THR A 194 10.46 22.65 5.93
CA THR A 194 9.23 23.32 5.45
C THR A 194 8.91 22.93 4.00
N HIS A 195 9.92 22.86 3.14
CA HIS A 195 9.75 22.44 1.74
C HIS A 195 9.35 20.96 1.63
N ILE A 196 9.93 20.07 2.46
CA ILE A 196 9.55 18.66 2.49
C ILE A 196 8.09 18.50 2.92
N GLU A 197 7.70 19.18 4.01
CA GLU A 197 6.32 19.11 4.52
C GLU A 197 5.32 19.68 3.52
N GLY A 198 5.64 20.80 2.89
CA GLY A 198 4.82 21.38 1.83
C GLY A 198 4.68 20.47 0.62
N LEU A 199 5.75 19.79 0.18
CA LEU A 199 5.69 18.85 -0.93
C LEU A 199 4.92 17.57 -0.56
N ARG A 200 5.11 17.03 0.64
CA ARG A 200 4.36 15.87 1.13
C ARG A 200 2.85 16.17 1.20
N LYS A 201 2.50 17.34 1.74
CA LYS A 201 1.10 17.80 1.81
C LYS A 201 0.50 17.85 0.40
N LYS A 202 1.18 18.49 -0.56
CA LYS A 202 0.72 18.56 -1.95
C LYS A 202 0.53 17.19 -2.60
N ILE A 203 1.46 16.26 -2.39
CA ILE A 203 1.34 14.90 -2.94
C ILE A 203 0.16 14.16 -2.29
N LYS A 204 -0.05 14.31 -0.97
CA LYS A 204 -1.18 13.72 -0.26
C LYS A 204 -2.51 14.27 -0.76
N GLU A 205 -2.65 15.60 -0.84
CA GLU A 205 -3.88 16.26 -1.31
C GLU A 205 -4.18 15.92 -2.77
N PHE A 206 -3.16 15.86 -3.62
CA PHE A 206 -3.28 15.46 -5.01
C PHE A 206 -3.83 14.03 -5.12
N ARG A 207 -3.28 13.06 -4.36
CA ARG A 207 -3.80 11.69 -4.32
C ARG A 207 -5.22 11.63 -3.80
N GLN A 208 -5.52 12.33 -2.70
CA GLN A 208 -6.82 12.31 -2.05
C GLN A 208 -7.91 12.83 -3.00
N SER A 209 -7.67 13.96 -3.66
CA SER A 209 -8.58 14.52 -4.66
C SER A 209 -8.87 13.53 -5.80
N GLY A 210 -7.86 12.82 -6.27
CA GLY A 210 -8.04 11.80 -7.29
C GLY A 210 -8.89 10.62 -6.82
N LEU A 211 -8.64 10.12 -5.61
CA LEU A 211 -9.44 9.04 -5.03
C LEU A 211 -10.92 9.41 -4.87
N GLU A 212 -11.21 10.65 -4.47
CA GLU A 212 -12.58 11.15 -4.28
C GLU A 212 -13.33 11.35 -5.61
N THR A 213 -12.63 11.73 -6.68
CA THR A 213 -13.25 12.09 -7.96
C THR A 213 -13.23 10.98 -9.00
N GLY A 214 -12.16 10.19 -9.05
CA GLY A 214 -11.91 9.17 -10.08
C GLY A 214 -11.56 7.79 -9.53
N GLY A 215 -11.55 7.63 -8.20
CA GLY A 215 -11.30 6.35 -7.57
C GLY A 215 -9.85 5.86 -7.74
N GLU A 216 -9.69 4.55 -7.66
CA GLU A 216 -8.39 3.90 -7.63
C GLU A 216 -7.58 4.09 -8.92
N TYR A 217 -8.25 4.20 -10.06
CA TYR A 217 -7.64 4.42 -11.37
C TYR A 217 -7.46 5.88 -11.76
N SER A 218 -7.76 6.81 -10.85
CA SER A 218 -7.52 8.23 -11.11
C SER A 218 -6.05 8.49 -11.45
N TYR A 219 -5.83 9.40 -12.35
CA TYR A 219 -4.52 9.87 -12.76
C TYR A 219 -3.63 10.26 -11.57
N GLU A 220 -4.22 10.91 -10.58
CA GLU A 220 -3.57 11.35 -9.36
C GLU A 220 -3.08 10.19 -8.50
N ASN A 221 -3.95 9.19 -8.29
CA ASN A 221 -3.60 8.02 -7.52
C ASN A 221 -2.57 7.14 -8.25
N LEU A 222 -2.69 6.99 -9.56
CA LEU A 222 -1.71 6.23 -10.36
C LEU A 222 -0.35 6.93 -10.41
N THR A 223 -0.32 8.28 -10.48
CA THR A 223 0.92 9.06 -10.31
C THR A 223 1.55 8.84 -8.94
N PHE A 224 0.76 8.83 -7.87
CA PHE A 224 1.25 8.51 -6.53
C PHE A 224 1.81 7.08 -6.44
N LYS A 225 1.11 6.09 -7.02
CA LYS A 225 1.60 4.70 -7.10
C LYS A 225 2.94 4.62 -7.87
N LEU A 226 3.10 5.37 -8.96
CA LEU A 226 4.37 5.47 -9.69
C LEU A 226 5.50 6.02 -8.80
N LEU A 227 5.26 7.12 -8.10
CA LEU A 227 6.25 7.72 -7.19
C LEU A 227 6.64 6.78 -6.05
N ARG A 228 5.65 6.04 -5.47
CA ARG A 228 5.88 5.06 -4.41
C ARG A 228 6.75 3.91 -4.92
N ARG A 229 6.40 3.30 -6.06
CA ARG A 229 7.10 2.18 -6.66
C ARG A 229 8.53 2.52 -7.14
N ASN A 230 8.78 3.77 -7.46
CA ASN A 230 10.11 4.30 -7.76
C ASN A 230 10.91 4.73 -6.53
N GLY A 231 10.35 4.60 -5.33
CA GLY A 231 11.02 4.92 -4.08
C GLY A 231 11.11 6.43 -3.78
N TYR A 232 10.49 7.30 -4.57
CA TYR A 232 10.51 8.75 -4.33
C TYR A 232 9.86 9.14 -3.01
N ILE A 233 8.76 8.50 -2.65
CA ILE A 233 8.09 8.76 -1.37
C ILE A 233 9.01 8.36 -0.22
N GLN A 234 9.71 7.22 -0.33
CA GLN A 234 10.66 6.77 0.66
C GLN A 234 11.89 7.68 0.78
N LYS A 235 12.42 8.19 -0.35
CA LYS A 235 13.51 9.20 -0.33
C LYS A 235 13.09 10.44 0.47
N LEU A 236 11.88 10.93 0.27
CA LEU A 236 11.35 12.12 0.95
C LEU A 236 11.16 11.89 2.45
N LEU A 237 10.69 10.70 2.85
CA LEU A 237 10.56 10.30 4.25
C LEU A 237 11.92 10.19 4.94
N ARG A 238 12.90 9.52 4.32
CA ARG A 238 14.26 9.40 4.85
C ARG A 238 14.92 10.76 5.07
N LEU A 239 14.74 11.68 4.12
CA LEU A 239 15.26 13.03 4.26
C LEU A 239 14.61 13.76 5.43
N LYS A 240 13.28 13.62 5.62
CA LYS A 240 12.56 14.19 6.77
C LYS A 240 13.13 13.65 8.09
N THR A 241 13.26 12.32 8.21
CA THR A 241 13.81 11.68 9.42
C THR A 241 15.22 12.19 9.72
N ALA A 242 16.12 12.19 8.73
CA ALA A 242 17.49 12.67 8.90
C ALA A 242 17.57 14.14 9.36
N LEU A 243 16.65 14.99 8.86
CA LEU A 243 16.56 16.39 9.32
C LEU A 243 16.04 16.50 10.75
N THR A 244 15.06 15.68 11.12
CA THR A 244 14.54 15.61 12.50
C THR A 244 15.62 15.14 13.46
N ASP A 245 16.32 14.08 13.12
CA ASP A 245 17.40 13.52 13.94
C ASP A 245 18.50 14.55 14.14
N LYS A 246 18.93 15.23 13.06
CA LYS A 246 19.94 16.29 13.16
C LYS A 246 19.47 17.47 14.03
N LYS A 247 18.20 17.85 13.95
CA LYS A 247 17.63 18.94 14.76
C LYS A 247 17.59 18.62 16.24
N LEU A 248 17.30 17.35 16.58
CA LEU A 248 17.14 16.88 17.97
C LEU A 248 18.45 16.37 18.58
N SER A 249 19.46 16.09 17.77
CA SER A 249 20.78 15.67 18.27
C SER A 249 21.59 16.85 18.73
N VAL A 250 22.29 16.70 19.85
CA VAL A 250 23.33 17.63 20.33
C VAL A 250 24.66 17.13 19.79
N ALA A 251 25.40 18.00 19.09
CA ALA A 251 26.75 17.66 18.65
C ALA A 251 27.65 17.43 19.86
N GLN A 252 28.42 16.34 19.83
CA GLN A 252 29.50 16.09 20.83
C GLN A 252 30.65 17.05 20.61
#